data_fd2e41064f53e9680235dac24b1b9b37
#
_entry.id   fd2e41064f53e9680235dac24b1b9b37
#
_cell.length_a   1.000
_cell.length_b   1.000
_cell.length_c   1.000
_cell.angle_alpha   90.00
_cell.angle_beta   90.00
_cell.angle_gamma   90.00
#
_symmetry.space_group_name_H-M   'P 1'
#
loop_
_entity.id
_entity.type
_entity.pdbx_description
1 polymer ?
#
loop_
_entity_poly.entity_id
_entity_poly.type
_entity_poly.pdbx_seq_one_letter_code
_entity_poly.pdbx_strand_id
1 'polypeptide(L)'
;MQRILIIGATGAMGSSVVRALIADEARSHAIVAMTRDTASAHAKQLMQLDEQRIELVEGDLSDQESLRLAMQGVDAVFCNTAFFSSGSIEGERTHAHNAIAAAQQANVNHFIYASLDPASRLSSGRCCVPHYDAKASVEADIDYRRSDEFMRQIKDGWFSNHVSVVVTCPYIENFYDFFIPEDGTLPDGRQGKIFRGPISGEGTWQMVALDDIGFFVRMMLDDPKEWGGRTLRIASEEAPMSELVRTFEVVTGIPAIYQPMSEQEFLDSGLPHAHDPLNNMLIYRDGYFERRDLNALRKLHPGLTSFRQWLSETGWRGEARTMRKNPATGG
;
A
#
# COMPACT_ATOMS: atom_id res chain seq x y z
N MET A 1 5.62 -23.67 13.03
CA MET A 1 6.04 -22.60 12.11
C MET A 1 4.85 -22.32 11.23
N GLN A 2 4.34 -21.07 11.26
CA GLN A 2 3.19 -20.68 10.46
C GLN A 2 3.62 -20.48 9.00
N ARG A 3 2.83 -21.00 8.05
CA ARG A 3 3.08 -20.87 6.61
C ARG A 3 2.21 -19.74 6.04
N ILE A 4 2.83 -18.68 5.56
CA ILE A 4 2.16 -17.45 5.15
C ILE A 4 2.32 -17.24 3.65
N LEU A 5 1.21 -17.15 2.92
CA LEU A 5 1.19 -16.81 1.50
C LEU A 5 1.13 -15.29 1.32
N ILE A 6 2.04 -14.74 0.54
CA ILE A 6 2.07 -13.33 0.16
C ILE A 6 1.72 -13.20 -1.31
N ILE A 7 0.50 -12.73 -1.59
CA ILE A 7 0.04 -12.37 -2.94
C ILE A 7 0.50 -10.95 -3.24
N GLY A 8 1.17 -10.75 -4.38
CA GLY A 8 1.83 -9.49 -4.71
C GLY A 8 3.22 -9.33 -4.08
N ALA A 9 3.88 -10.44 -3.72
CA ALA A 9 5.15 -10.47 -2.99
C ALA A 9 6.29 -9.71 -3.67
N THR A 10 6.34 -9.65 -4.99
CA THR A 10 7.37 -8.94 -5.76
C THR A 10 7.12 -7.44 -5.90
N GLY A 11 5.93 -6.96 -5.52
CA GLY A 11 5.58 -5.53 -5.54
C GLY A 11 6.12 -4.78 -4.31
N ALA A 12 6.01 -3.45 -4.31
CA ALA A 12 6.50 -2.58 -3.24
C ALA A 12 5.93 -2.98 -1.87
N MET A 13 4.61 -3.08 -1.74
CA MET A 13 3.94 -3.43 -0.49
C MET A 13 4.23 -4.88 -0.08
N GLY A 14 4.06 -5.85 -1.00
CA GLY A 14 4.28 -7.27 -0.67
C GLY A 14 5.72 -7.57 -0.25
N SER A 15 6.71 -6.96 -0.90
CA SER A 15 8.11 -7.13 -0.53
C SER A 15 8.43 -6.50 0.84
N SER A 16 7.74 -5.44 1.25
CA SER A 16 7.89 -4.88 2.61
C SER A 16 7.32 -5.81 3.67
N VAL A 17 6.19 -6.47 3.38
CA VAL A 17 5.63 -7.50 4.27
C VAL A 17 6.59 -8.68 4.40
N VAL A 18 7.17 -9.17 3.30
CA VAL A 18 8.19 -10.24 3.34
C VAL A 18 9.37 -9.83 4.22
N ARG A 19 9.91 -8.61 4.04
CA ARG A 19 11.01 -8.12 4.89
C ARG A 19 10.63 -8.04 6.36
N ALA A 20 9.43 -7.56 6.68
CA ALA A 20 8.97 -7.49 8.06
C ALA A 20 8.84 -8.86 8.73
N LEU A 21 8.40 -9.90 7.97
CA LEU A 21 8.32 -11.27 8.45
C LEU A 21 9.70 -11.90 8.66
N ILE A 22 10.69 -11.57 7.80
CA ILE A 22 12.07 -12.05 7.95
C ILE A 22 12.75 -11.39 9.15
N ALA A 23 12.53 -10.11 9.37
CA ALA A 23 13.17 -9.34 10.44
C ALA A 23 12.71 -9.79 11.85
N ASP A 24 11.62 -10.52 11.97
CA ASP A 24 11.18 -11.08 13.24
C ASP A 24 11.91 -12.39 13.55
N GLU A 25 13.00 -12.31 14.30
CA GLU A 25 13.77 -13.46 14.75
C GLU A 25 13.04 -14.29 15.81
N ALA A 26 12.08 -13.69 16.53
CA ALA A 26 11.35 -14.37 17.59
C ALA A 26 10.30 -15.34 17.04
N ARG A 27 9.81 -15.10 15.82
CA ARG A 27 8.80 -15.93 15.15
C ARG A 27 9.31 -16.38 13.79
N SER A 28 9.65 -17.64 13.65
CA SER A 28 10.04 -18.21 12.37
C SER A 28 8.81 -18.53 11.53
N HIS A 29 8.51 -17.68 10.52
CA HIS A 29 7.48 -17.96 9.53
C HIS A 29 8.07 -18.61 8.29
N ALA A 30 7.35 -19.55 7.68
CA ALA A 30 7.61 -19.99 6.31
C ALA A 30 6.83 -19.08 5.36
N ILE A 31 7.53 -18.43 4.45
CA ILE A 31 6.95 -17.44 3.54
C ILE A 31 6.78 -18.07 2.16
N VAL A 32 5.55 -18.10 1.68
CA VAL A 32 5.22 -18.53 0.32
C VAL A 32 4.99 -17.26 -0.51
N ALA A 33 5.95 -16.91 -1.33
CA ALA A 33 5.88 -15.70 -2.17
C ALA A 33 5.29 -16.06 -3.54
N MET A 34 4.03 -15.65 -3.77
CA MET A 34 3.36 -15.89 -5.05
C MET A 34 3.77 -14.87 -6.10
N THR A 35 4.12 -15.38 -7.27
CA THR A 35 4.45 -14.59 -8.47
C THR A 35 3.96 -15.28 -9.72
N ARG A 36 3.74 -14.54 -10.82
CA ARG A 36 3.40 -15.09 -12.13
C ARG A 36 4.62 -15.70 -12.87
N ASP A 37 5.82 -15.29 -12.46
CA ASP A 37 7.08 -15.77 -13.03
C ASP A 37 8.13 -15.89 -11.92
N THR A 38 8.39 -17.14 -11.51
CA THR A 38 9.39 -17.46 -10.48
C THR A 38 10.83 -17.28 -10.99
N ALA A 39 11.03 -17.18 -12.30
CA ALA A 39 12.35 -16.96 -12.92
C ALA A 39 12.69 -15.47 -13.05
N SER A 40 11.74 -14.57 -12.79
CA SER A 40 11.96 -13.12 -12.89
C SER A 40 13.06 -12.63 -11.93
N ALA A 41 13.74 -11.55 -12.32
CA ALA A 41 14.79 -10.94 -11.50
C ALA A 41 14.27 -10.53 -10.11
N HIS A 42 13.04 -10.00 -10.03
CA HIS A 42 12.44 -9.58 -8.77
C HIS A 42 12.10 -10.78 -7.85
N ALA A 43 11.61 -11.89 -8.41
CA ALA A 43 11.36 -13.09 -7.64
C ALA A 43 12.67 -13.68 -7.08
N LYS A 44 13.73 -13.74 -7.90
CA LYS A 44 15.06 -14.17 -7.45
C LYS A 44 15.66 -13.28 -6.37
N GLN A 45 15.54 -11.95 -6.52
CA GLN A 45 16.00 -11.00 -5.50
C GLN A 45 15.23 -11.16 -4.18
N LEU A 46 13.91 -11.43 -4.27
CA LEU A 46 13.10 -11.66 -3.08
C LEU A 46 13.55 -12.94 -2.35
N MET A 47 13.77 -14.02 -3.08
CA MET A 47 14.24 -15.29 -2.50
C MET A 47 15.62 -15.17 -1.83
N GLN A 48 16.52 -14.34 -2.39
CA GLN A 48 17.85 -14.09 -1.82
C GLN A 48 17.82 -13.36 -0.47
N LEU A 49 16.68 -12.81 -0.04
CA LEU A 49 16.55 -12.22 1.30
C LEU A 49 16.65 -13.29 2.40
N ASP A 50 16.09 -14.46 2.18
CA ASP A 50 16.18 -15.60 3.08
C ASP A 50 15.78 -16.91 2.35
N GLU A 51 16.75 -17.57 1.74
CA GLU A 51 16.52 -18.80 0.95
C GLU A 51 15.99 -19.99 1.77
N GLN A 52 16.11 -19.94 3.10
CA GLN A 52 15.64 -21.00 3.97
C GLN A 52 14.16 -20.84 4.35
N ARG A 53 13.65 -19.59 4.39
CA ARG A 53 12.29 -19.29 4.81
C ARG A 53 11.37 -18.88 3.67
N ILE A 54 11.91 -18.49 2.51
CA ILE A 54 11.13 -18.06 1.35
C ILE A 54 11.05 -19.18 0.31
N GLU A 55 9.83 -19.54 -0.04
CA GLU A 55 9.49 -20.39 -1.18
C GLU A 55 8.79 -19.57 -2.24
N LEU A 56 9.22 -19.68 -3.49
CA LEU A 56 8.51 -19.07 -4.62
C LEU A 56 7.48 -20.05 -5.17
N VAL A 57 6.26 -19.59 -5.36
CA VAL A 57 5.21 -20.34 -6.02
C VAL A 57 4.67 -19.57 -7.21
N GLU A 58 4.41 -20.27 -8.31
CA GLU A 58 3.75 -19.69 -9.46
C GLU A 58 2.24 -19.63 -9.22
N GLY A 59 1.63 -18.47 -9.52
CA GLY A 59 0.20 -18.29 -9.40
C GLY A 59 -0.29 -17.00 -10.06
N ASP A 60 -1.50 -17.06 -10.59
CA ASP A 60 -2.19 -15.94 -11.21
C ASP A 60 -3.57 -15.75 -10.58
N LEU A 61 -3.92 -14.51 -10.26
CA LEU A 61 -5.22 -14.16 -9.66
C LEU A 61 -6.41 -14.39 -10.60
N SER A 62 -6.16 -14.54 -11.90
CA SER A 62 -7.18 -14.93 -12.88
C SER A 62 -7.36 -16.45 -13.02
N ASP A 63 -6.42 -17.24 -12.50
CA ASP A 63 -6.43 -18.71 -12.54
C ASP A 63 -6.75 -19.31 -11.17
N GLN A 64 -8.00 -19.76 -11.01
CA GLN A 64 -8.49 -20.33 -9.76
C GLN A 64 -7.75 -21.62 -9.35
N GLU A 65 -7.29 -22.42 -10.32
CA GLU A 65 -6.56 -23.65 -10.01
C GLU A 65 -5.16 -23.34 -9.47
N SER A 66 -4.46 -22.36 -10.06
CA SER A 66 -3.17 -21.91 -9.53
C SER A 66 -3.28 -21.37 -8.10
N LEU A 67 -4.36 -20.62 -7.82
CA LEU A 67 -4.64 -20.12 -6.46
C LEU A 67 -4.92 -21.27 -5.48
N ARG A 68 -5.72 -22.25 -5.90
CA ARG A 68 -6.01 -23.44 -5.08
C ARG A 68 -4.73 -24.20 -4.71
N LEU A 69 -3.81 -24.33 -5.65
CA LEU A 69 -2.51 -24.98 -5.41
C LEU A 69 -1.62 -24.13 -4.50
N ALA A 70 -1.53 -22.83 -4.73
CA ALA A 70 -0.74 -21.91 -3.90
C ALA A 70 -1.21 -21.85 -2.44
N MET A 71 -2.50 -22.11 -2.19
CA MET A 71 -3.10 -22.08 -0.84
C MET A 71 -3.01 -23.41 -0.07
N GLN A 72 -2.43 -24.47 -0.66
CA GLN A 72 -2.29 -25.75 0.03
C GLN A 72 -1.34 -25.66 1.23
N GLY A 73 -1.87 -26.01 2.41
CA GLY A 73 -1.09 -26.01 3.65
C GLY A 73 -0.66 -24.62 4.13
N VAL A 74 -1.36 -23.58 3.67
CA VAL A 74 -1.15 -22.18 4.09
C VAL A 74 -2.00 -21.88 5.31
N ASP A 75 -1.41 -21.31 6.35
CA ASP A 75 -2.11 -20.89 7.57
C ASP A 75 -2.69 -19.49 7.47
N ALA A 76 -1.98 -18.56 6.80
CA ALA A 76 -2.39 -17.18 6.65
C ALA A 76 -2.04 -16.63 5.27
N VAL A 77 -2.80 -15.62 4.83
CA VAL A 77 -2.62 -14.97 3.53
C VAL A 77 -2.59 -13.45 3.71
N PHE A 78 -1.61 -12.81 3.11
CA PHE A 78 -1.67 -11.39 2.78
C PHE A 78 -1.93 -11.23 1.29
N CYS A 79 -2.96 -10.47 0.94
CA CYS A 79 -3.39 -10.26 -0.45
C CYS A 79 -3.35 -8.78 -0.82
N ASN A 80 -2.41 -8.42 -1.68
CA ASN A 80 -2.38 -7.13 -2.37
C ASN A 80 -2.52 -7.38 -3.87
N THR A 81 -3.70 -7.07 -4.41
CA THR A 81 -4.00 -7.13 -5.84
C THR A 81 -3.36 -5.97 -6.60
N ALA A 82 -3.10 -6.14 -7.90
CA ALA A 82 -2.44 -5.15 -8.74
C ALA A 82 -3.42 -4.57 -9.78
N PHE A 83 -4.08 -3.45 -9.44
CA PHE A 83 -5.06 -2.78 -10.30
C PHE A 83 -4.55 -2.56 -11.72
N PHE A 84 -3.34 -2.00 -11.87
CA PHE A 84 -2.79 -1.69 -13.19
C PHE A 84 -2.47 -2.92 -14.05
N SER A 85 -2.39 -4.11 -13.47
CA SER A 85 -2.28 -5.35 -14.25
C SER A 85 -3.64 -5.95 -14.60
N SER A 86 -4.70 -5.69 -13.83
CA SER A 86 -6.06 -6.10 -14.16
C SER A 86 -6.72 -5.16 -15.18
N GLY A 87 -6.27 -3.92 -15.25
CA GLY A 87 -6.67 -2.91 -16.22
C GLY A 87 -8.09 -2.35 -16.03
N SER A 88 -8.83 -2.77 -15.00
CA SER A 88 -10.19 -2.29 -14.75
C SER A 88 -10.63 -2.54 -13.31
N ILE A 89 -11.68 -1.81 -12.86
CA ILE A 89 -12.32 -2.01 -11.57
C ILE A 89 -12.85 -3.45 -11.46
N GLU A 90 -13.52 -3.95 -12.49
CA GLU A 90 -14.06 -5.31 -12.49
C GLU A 90 -12.96 -6.38 -12.47
N GLY A 91 -11.87 -6.18 -13.19
CA GLY A 91 -10.71 -7.07 -13.14
C GLY A 91 -10.09 -7.14 -11.76
N GLU A 92 -9.89 -6.01 -11.09
CA GLU A 92 -9.39 -5.95 -9.72
C GLU A 92 -10.31 -6.68 -8.73
N ARG A 93 -11.62 -6.44 -8.83
CA ARG A 93 -12.63 -7.14 -8.01
C ARG A 93 -12.60 -8.65 -8.23
N THR A 94 -12.56 -9.08 -9.49
CA THR A 94 -12.48 -10.51 -9.85
C THR A 94 -11.24 -11.16 -9.24
N HIS A 95 -10.08 -10.53 -9.37
CA HIS A 95 -8.83 -11.01 -8.80
C HIS A 95 -8.90 -11.16 -7.27
N ALA A 96 -9.44 -10.16 -6.59
CA ALA A 96 -9.60 -10.20 -5.13
C ALA A 96 -10.59 -11.29 -4.69
N HIS A 97 -11.74 -11.41 -5.36
CA HIS A 97 -12.74 -12.43 -5.05
C HIS A 97 -12.23 -13.85 -5.32
N ASN A 98 -11.43 -14.06 -6.37
CA ASN A 98 -10.79 -15.35 -6.62
C ASN A 98 -9.84 -15.73 -5.47
N ALA A 99 -9.02 -14.79 -4.98
CA ALA A 99 -8.14 -15.01 -3.84
C ALA A 99 -8.92 -15.31 -2.54
N ILE A 100 -9.98 -14.55 -2.26
CA ILE A 100 -10.85 -14.74 -1.09
C ILE A 100 -11.53 -16.12 -1.16
N ALA A 101 -12.09 -16.50 -2.32
CA ALA A 101 -12.76 -17.78 -2.49
C ALA A 101 -11.78 -18.96 -2.32
N ALA A 102 -10.58 -18.87 -2.87
CA ALA A 102 -9.54 -19.90 -2.70
C ALA A 102 -9.11 -20.03 -1.24
N ALA A 103 -8.92 -18.90 -0.53
CA ALA A 103 -8.57 -18.90 0.89
C ALA A 103 -9.67 -19.50 1.77
N GLN A 104 -10.93 -19.18 1.48
CA GLN A 104 -12.09 -19.76 2.19
C GLN A 104 -12.19 -21.27 1.96
N GLN A 105 -12.02 -21.73 0.72
CA GLN A 105 -12.04 -23.17 0.39
C GLN A 105 -10.88 -23.94 1.05
N ALA A 106 -9.71 -23.30 1.18
CA ALA A 106 -8.55 -23.88 1.87
C ALA A 106 -8.66 -23.80 3.40
N ASN A 107 -9.71 -23.20 3.96
CA ASN A 107 -9.90 -22.93 5.38
C ASN A 107 -8.71 -22.16 6.00
N VAL A 108 -8.20 -21.16 5.29
CA VAL A 108 -7.13 -20.29 5.79
C VAL A 108 -7.55 -19.63 7.10
N ASN A 109 -6.71 -19.72 8.12
CA ASN A 109 -7.01 -19.21 9.46
C ASN A 109 -7.00 -17.69 9.56
N HIS A 110 -6.28 -16.99 8.68
CA HIS A 110 -6.26 -15.53 8.65
C HIS A 110 -5.96 -15.02 7.24
N PHE A 111 -6.88 -14.24 6.69
CA PHE A 111 -6.74 -13.59 5.38
C PHE A 111 -6.74 -12.08 5.58
N ILE A 112 -5.69 -11.38 5.13
CA ILE A 112 -5.58 -9.92 5.19
C ILE A 112 -5.65 -9.36 3.78
N TYR A 113 -6.66 -8.55 3.50
CA TYR A 113 -6.82 -7.82 2.23
C TYR A 113 -6.26 -6.40 2.35
N ALA A 114 -5.45 -5.98 1.37
CA ALA A 114 -4.95 -4.60 1.26
C ALA A 114 -5.94 -3.74 0.49
N SER A 115 -6.51 -2.73 1.17
CA SER A 115 -7.51 -1.80 0.63
C SER A 115 -6.98 -0.36 0.59
N LEU A 116 -7.81 0.53 0.03
CA LEU A 116 -7.63 1.98 -0.05
C LEU A 116 -8.96 2.69 0.28
N ASP A 117 -8.90 4.00 0.51
CA ASP A 117 -10.10 4.79 0.81
C ASP A 117 -11.09 4.82 -0.39
N PRO A 118 -12.40 4.80 -0.16
CA PRO A 118 -13.41 4.87 -1.22
C PRO A 118 -13.55 6.32 -1.76
N ALA A 119 -12.64 6.72 -2.64
CA ALA A 119 -12.49 8.09 -3.12
C ALA A 119 -13.79 8.68 -3.71
N SER A 120 -14.46 7.95 -4.60
CA SER A 120 -15.73 8.39 -5.19
C SER A 120 -16.82 8.57 -4.14
N ARG A 121 -16.92 7.66 -3.15
CA ARG A 121 -17.91 7.76 -2.07
C ARG A 121 -17.64 8.96 -1.17
N LEU A 122 -16.40 9.14 -0.72
CA LEU A 122 -16.01 10.22 0.18
C LEU A 122 -16.17 11.60 -0.48
N SER A 123 -15.89 11.70 -1.77
CA SER A 123 -16.04 12.93 -2.55
C SER A 123 -17.45 13.17 -3.08
N SER A 124 -18.41 12.26 -2.83
CA SER A 124 -19.75 12.30 -3.44
C SER A 124 -19.69 12.36 -4.98
N GLY A 125 -18.79 11.59 -5.58
CA GLY A 125 -18.58 11.46 -7.01
C GLY A 125 -17.77 12.60 -7.66
N ARG A 126 -17.20 13.51 -6.89
CA ARG A 126 -16.40 14.65 -7.44
C ARG A 126 -15.00 14.22 -7.85
N CYS A 127 -14.40 13.26 -7.14
CA CYS A 127 -13.09 12.71 -7.43
C CYS A 127 -13.22 11.20 -7.59
N CYS A 128 -12.92 10.70 -8.79
CA CYS A 128 -12.91 9.26 -9.09
C CYS A 128 -11.47 8.80 -9.20
N VAL A 129 -11.06 7.91 -8.31
CA VAL A 129 -9.73 7.28 -8.32
C VAL A 129 -9.93 5.79 -8.51
N PRO A 130 -9.91 5.27 -9.75
CA PRO A 130 -10.35 3.91 -10.06
C PRO A 130 -9.67 2.81 -9.26
N HIS A 131 -8.36 2.91 -9.03
CA HIS A 131 -7.63 1.91 -8.25
C HIS A 131 -7.97 1.96 -6.73
N TYR A 132 -8.36 3.13 -6.20
CA TYR A 132 -8.89 3.28 -4.84
C TYR A 132 -10.27 2.66 -4.73
N ASP A 133 -11.17 3.06 -5.61
CA ASP A 133 -12.57 2.65 -5.59
C ASP A 133 -12.73 1.13 -5.84
N ALA A 134 -11.88 0.55 -6.69
CA ALA A 134 -11.84 -0.88 -6.93
C ALA A 134 -11.52 -1.66 -5.64
N LYS A 135 -10.45 -1.29 -4.93
CA LYS A 135 -10.06 -1.92 -3.67
C LYS A 135 -11.08 -1.70 -2.56
N ALA A 136 -11.59 -0.47 -2.43
CA ALA A 136 -12.64 -0.15 -1.46
C ALA A 136 -13.94 -0.89 -1.71
N SER A 137 -14.26 -1.22 -2.96
CA SER A 137 -15.46 -2.02 -3.29
C SER A 137 -15.35 -3.46 -2.78
N VAL A 138 -14.15 -4.05 -2.80
CA VAL A 138 -13.90 -5.38 -2.22
C VAL A 138 -14.00 -5.33 -0.68
N GLU A 139 -13.48 -4.28 -0.04
CA GLU A 139 -13.68 -4.04 1.39
C GLU A 139 -15.17 -3.99 1.75
N ALA A 140 -15.97 -3.26 0.95
CA ALA A 140 -17.41 -3.18 1.15
C ALA A 140 -18.09 -4.55 1.01
N ASP A 141 -17.65 -5.39 0.07
CA ASP A 141 -18.14 -6.76 -0.07
C ASP A 141 -17.78 -7.65 1.14
N ILE A 142 -16.57 -7.48 1.70
CA ILE A 142 -16.16 -8.15 2.94
C ILE A 142 -17.07 -7.73 4.10
N ASP A 143 -17.32 -6.43 4.26
CA ASP A 143 -18.20 -5.90 5.31
C ASP A 143 -19.65 -6.37 5.15
N TYR A 144 -20.15 -6.48 3.91
CA TYR A 144 -21.44 -7.08 3.62
C TYR A 144 -21.50 -8.55 4.09
N ARG A 145 -20.46 -9.35 3.81
CA ARG A 145 -20.36 -10.75 4.26
C ARG A 145 -20.34 -10.87 5.78
N ARG A 146 -19.59 -10.01 6.47
CA ARG A 146 -19.58 -9.94 7.94
C ARG A 146 -20.97 -9.62 8.49
N SER A 147 -21.67 -8.67 7.88
CA SER A 147 -23.03 -8.28 8.26
C SER A 147 -24.03 -9.41 8.02
N ASP A 148 -23.92 -10.17 6.92
CA ASP A 148 -24.76 -11.34 6.64
C ASP A 148 -24.54 -12.46 7.67
N GLU A 149 -23.27 -12.75 8.00
CA GLU A 149 -22.92 -13.73 9.05
C GLU A 149 -23.52 -13.32 10.41
N PHE A 150 -23.44 -12.02 10.78
CA PHE A 150 -24.05 -11.50 11.99
C PHE A 150 -25.58 -11.65 11.98
N MET A 151 -26.25 -11.24 10.91
CA MET A 151 -27.71 -11.34 10.77
C MET A 151 -28.20 -12.78 10.82
N ARG A 152 -27.43 -13.71 10.26
CA ARG A 152 -27.74 -15.16 10.27
C ARG A 152 -27.27 -15.86 11.55
N GLN A 153 -26.68 -15.15 12.50
CA GLN A 153 -26.17 -15.65 13.78
C GLN A 153 -25.14 -16.80 13.61
N ILE A 154 -24.30 -16.70 12.58
CA ILE A 154 -23.22 -17.67 12.34
C ILE A 154 -22.10 -17.39 13.35
N LYS A 155 -21.94 -18.27 14.35
CA LYS A 155 -20.99 -18.07 15.45
C LYS A 155 -19.52 -18.10 15.00
N ASP A 156 -19.20 -18.97 14.06
CA ASP A 156 -17.85 -19.17 13.55
C ASP A 156 -17.76 -18.72 12.07
N GLY A 157 -18.29 -17.52 11.79
CA GLY A 157 -18.30 -16.93 10.46
C GLY A 157 -16.88 -16.66 9.97
N TRP A 158 -16.53 -17.13 8.78
CA TRP A 158 -15.17 -16.99 8.26
C TRP A 158 -14.81 -15.51 8.01
N PHE A 159 -15.74 -14.71 7.48
CA PHE A 159 -15.48 -13.28 7.26
C PHE A 159 -15.37 -12.50 8.57
N SER A 160 -16.17 -12.86 9.58
CA SER A 160 -16.21 -12.17 10.87
C SER A 160 -15.03 -12.52 11.77
N ASN A 161 -14.36 -13.67 11.57
CA ASN A 161 -13.32 -14.13 12.48
C ASN A 161 -11.96 -14.32 11.81
N HIS A 162 -11.90 -14.43 10.47
CA HIS A 162 -10.66 -14.78 9.77
C HIS A 162 -10.26 -13.79 8.67
N VAL A 163 -11.14 -12.86 8.25
CA VAL A 163 -10.83 -11.89 7.21
C VAL A 163 -10.60 -10.52 7.83
N SER A 164 -9.42 -9.98 7.63
CA SER A 164 -9.05 -8.62 8.03
C SER A 164 -8.81 -7.75 6.82
N VAL A 165 -8.89 -6.45 7.00
CA VAL A 165 -8.55 -5.47 5.98
C VAL A 165 -7.52 -4.48 6.54
N VAL A 166 -6.46 -4.23 5.79
CA VAL A 166 -5.54 -3.11 6.03
C VAL A 166 -5.78 -2.06 4.96
N VAL A 167 -6.17 -0.85 5.38
CA VAL A 167 -6.41 0.28 4.46
C VAL A 167 -5.22 1.20 4.53
N THR A 168 -4.51 1.32 3.40
CA THR A 168 -3.32 2.16 3.28
C THR A 168 -3.65 3.53 2.69
N CYS A 169 -2.64 4.34 2.47
CA CYS A 169 -2.69 5.63 1.80
C CYS A 169 -1.45 5.76 0.89
N PRO A 170 -1.19 6.90 0.21
CA PRO A 170 -0.01 7.08 -0.63
C PRO A 170 1.29 6.75 0.11
N TYR A 171 2.23 6.13 -0.58
CA TYR A 171 3.53 5.80 0.03
C TYR A 171 4.41 7.04 0.17
N ILE A 172 5.21 7.11 1.24
CA ILE A 172 6.29 8.11 1.34
C ILE A 172 7.27 7.93 0.17
N GLU A 173 7.50 6.70 -0.23
CA GLU A 173 8.38 6.34 -1.36
C GLU A 173 7.90 6.87 -2.72
N ASN A 174 6.67 7.43 -2.82
CA ASN A 174 6.23 8.16 -4.02
C ASN A 174 7.07 9.41 -4.29
N PHE A 175 7.82 9.90 -3.31
CA PHE A 175 8.83 10.94 -3.54
C PHE A 175 9.98 10.47 -4.44
N TYR A 176 10.17 9.19 -4.66
CA TYR A 176 11.20 8.66 -5.56
C TYR A 176 10.86 8.81 -7.04
N ASP A 177 9.59 8.94 -7.40
CA ASP A 177 9.17 8.94 -8.82
C ASP A 177 7.99 9.87 -9.16
N PHE A 178 7.04 10.11 -8.25
CA PHE A 178 5.91 11.00 -8.51
C PHE A 178 6.14 12.45 -8.07
N PHE A 179 6.87 12.65 -6.96
CA PHE A 179 7.11 13.96 -6.37
C PHE A 179 8.57 14.37 -6.45
N ILE A 180 9.25 13.97 -7.53
CA ILE A 180 10.65 14.35 -7.76
C ILE A 180 10.70 15.87 -7.96
N PRO A 181 11.45 16.62 -7.12
CA PRO A 181 11.58 18.05 -7.29
C PRO A 181 12.47 18.40 -8.46
N GLU A 182 12.19 19.52 -9.10
CA GLU A 182 13.03 20.10 -10.15
C GLU A 182 14.20 20.88 -9.55
N ASP A 183 15.36 20.86 -10.23
CA ASP A 183 16.46 21.77 -9.92
C ASP A 183 16.16 23.16 -10.50
N GLY A 184 16.34 24.20 -9.68
CA GLY A 184 16.05 25.56 -10.15
C GLY A 184 16.59 26.67 -9.25
N THR A 185 16.43 27.91 -9.74
CA THR A 185 16.75 29.10 -8.95
C THR A 185 15.52 29.50 -8.14
N LEU A 186 15.69 29.54 -6.82
CA LEU A 186 14.64 29.94 -5.90
C LEU A 186 14.40 31.46 -5.94
N PRO A 187 13.25 31.96 -5.42
CA PRO A 187 12.93 33.40 -5.42
C PRO A 187 13.98 34.29 -4.72
N ASP A 188 14.73 33.72 -3.79
CA ASP A 188 15.82 34.39 -3.07
C ASP A 188 17.19 34.34 -3.79
N GLY A 189 17.24 33.76 -5.00
CA GLY A 189 18.42 33.64 -5.84
C GLY A 189 19.29 32.40 -5.56
N ARG A 190 19.00 31.59 -4.55
CA ARG A 190 19.72 30.35 -4.27
C ARG A 190 19.37 29.28 -5.31
N GLN A 191 20.34 28.40 -5.61
CA GLN A 191 20.04 27.15 -6.32
C GLN A 191 19.44 26.15 -5.33
N GLY A 192 18.41 25.43 -5.75
CA GLY A 192 17.71 24.51 -4.86
C GLY A 192 16.70 23.62 -5.58
N LYS A 193 15.84 23.01 -4.79
CA LYS A 193 14.80 22.08 -5.26
C LYS A 193 13.43 22.75 -5.23
N ILE A 194 12.66 22.59 -6.30
CA ILE A 194 11.30 23.10 -6.44
C ILE A 194 10.36 21.92 -6.49
N PHE A 195 9.61 21.71 -5.41
CA PHE A 195 8.55 20.70 -5.36
C PHE A 195 7.27 21.31 -5.94
N ARG A 196 6.57 20.54 -6.78
CA ARG A 196 5.35 21.01 -7.43
C ARG A 196 4.23 19.97 -7.30
N GLY A 197 3.00 20.45 -7.22
CA GLY A 197 1.80 19.59 -7.20
C GLY A 197 0.50 20.42 -7.19
N PRO A 198 -0.65 19.81 -7.53
CA PRO A 198 -1.94 20.49 -7.59
C PRO A 198 -2.62 20.64 -6.21
N ILE A 199 -1.85 20.62 -5.14
CA ILE A 199 -2.26 20.85 -3.75
C ILE A 199 -1.67 22.18 -3.31
N SER A 200 -2.39 22.99 -2.53
CA SER A 200 -1.80 24.20 -1.95
C SER A 200 -0.69 23.86 -0.96
N GLY A 201 0.20 24.81 -0.68
CA GLY A 201 1.26 24.60 0.32
C GLY A 201 0.73 24.21 1.70
N GLU A 202 -0.46 24.69 2.07
CA GLU A 202 -1.16 24.38 3.31
C GLU A 202 -2.07 23.14 3.19
N GLY A 203 -2.20 22.58 1.99
CA GLY A 203 -2.97 21.36 1.76
C GLY A 203 -2.28 20.17 2.40
N THR A 204 -3.05 19.41 3.14
CA THR A 204 -2.57 18.23 3.88
C THR A 204 -2.31 17.07 2.94
N TRP A 205 -1.17 16.41 3.12
CA TRP A 205 -0.84 15.14 2.49
C TRP A 205 -0.71 14.05 3.56
N GLN A 206 -1.47 12.97 3.39
CA GLN A 206 -1.37 11.80 4.26
C GLN A 206 -0.56 10.72 3.55
N MET A 207 0.36 10.07 4.26
CA MET A 207 1.24 9.08 3.66
C MET A 207 1.64 7.97 4.64
N VAL A 208 2.09 6.84 4.09
CA VAL A 208 2.56 5.69 4.86
C VAL A 208 3.90 5.21 4.30
N ALA A 209 4.86 4.90 5.17
CA ALA A 209 6.10 4.25 4.76
C ALA A 209 5.85 2.77 4.44
N LEU A 210 6.52 2.24 3.41
CA LEU A 210 6.38 0.83 3.04
C LEU A 210 6.76 -0.10 4.18
N ASP A 211 7.79 0.23 4.96
CA ASP A 211 8.22 -0.61 6.08
C ASP A 211 7.21 -0.60 7.23
N ASP A 212 6.48 0.51 7.45
CA ASP A 212 5.36 0.55 8.40
C ASP A 212 4.18 -0.33 7.95
N ILE A 213 3.90 -0.40 6.64
CA ILE A 213 2.91 -1.35 6.11
C ILE A 213 3.33 -2.77 6.45
N GLY A 214 4.60 -3.11 6.20
CA GLY A 214 5.17 -4.41 6.55
C GLY A 214 4.98 -4.73 8.03
N PHE A 215 5.28 -3.77 8.91
CA PHE A 215 5.10 -3.92 10.35
C PHE A 215 3.63 -4.19 10.73
N PHE A 216 2.70 -3.37 10.26
CA PHE A 216 1.29 -3.53 10.62
C PHE A 216 0.71 -4.85 10.11
N VAL A 217 1.02 -5.25 8.89
CA VAL A 217 0.58 -6.53 8.33
C VAL A 217 1.15 -7.70 9.13
N ARG A 218 2.46 -7.67 9.47
CA ARG A 218 3.06 -8.68 10.33
C ARG A 218 2.37 -8.73 11.69
N MET A 219 2.15 -7.59 12.35
CA MET A 219 1.45 -7.50 13.63
C MET A 219 0.05 -8.15 13.57
N MET A 220 -0.68 -7.93 12.48
CA MET A 220 -1.98 -8.56 12.27
C MET A 220 -1.86 -10.07 12.06
N LEU A 221 -0.86 -10.53 11.30
CA LEU A 221 -0.59 -11.96 11.07
C LEU A 221 -0.17 -12.68 12.35
N ASP A 222 0.52 -11.99 13.25
CA ASP A 222 1.02 -12.51 14.53
C ASP A 222 -0.09 -12.72 15.56
N ASP A 223 -1.19 -12.00 15.47
CA ASP A 223 -2.33 -12.13 16.39
C ASP A 223 -3.68 -12.19 15.63
N PRO A 224 -3.96 -13.32 14.97
CA PRO A 224 -5.21 -13.48 14.22
C PRO A 224 -6.47 -13.46 15.10
N LYS A 225 -6.33 -13.70 16.42
CA LYS A 225 -7.46 -13.61 17.35
C LYS A 225 -7.88 -12.18 17.62
N GLU A 226 -6.90 -11.28 17.74
CA GLU A 226 -7.16 -9.84 17.92
C GLU A 226 -7.63 -9.20 16.62
N TRP A 227 -7.02 -9.57 15.50
CA TRP A 227 -7.23 -8.85 14.24
C TRP A 227 -8.25 -9.48 13.30
N GLY A 228 -8.57 -10.75 13.44
CA GLY A 228 -9.59 -11.43 12.62
C GLY A 228 -10.93 -10.68 12.64
N GLY A 229 -11.50 -10.45 11.46
CA GLY A 229 -12.75 -9.69 11.31
C GLY A 229 -12.62 -8.18 11.42
N ARG A 230 -11.42 -7.62 11.61
CA ARG A 230 -11.21 -6.17 11.79
C ARG A 230 -10.62 -5.49 10.57
N THR A 231 -10.88 -4.18 10.48
CA THR A 231 -10.26 -3.28 9.52
C THR A 231 -9.34 -2.32 10.24
N LEU A 232 -8.06 -2.25 9.83
CA LEU A 232 -7.07 -1.30 10.34
C LEU A 232 -6.72 -0.29 9.25
N ARG A 233 -6.95 0.99 9.51
CA ARG A 233 -6.57 2.10 8.63
C ARG A 233 -5.25 2.68 9.11
N ILE A 234 -4.24 2.68 8.23
CA ILE A 234 -2.87 3.06 8.58
C ILE A 234 -2.39 4.27 7.81
N ALA A 235 -1.57 5.07 8.47
CA ALA A 235 -0.71 6.11 7.90
C ALA A 235 0.49 6.30 8.83
N SER A 236 1.59 6.80 8.29
CA SER A 236 2.80 7.13 9.04
C SER A 236 2.82 8.60 9.43
N GLU A 237 2.39 9.46 8.52
CA GLU A 237 2.38 10.92 8.71
C GLU A 237 1.24 11.59 7.94
N GLU A 238 0.81 12.74 8.45
CA GLU A 238 -0.11 13.66 7.80
C GLU A 238 0.42 15.08 8.03
N ALA A 239 0.83 15.77 6.97
CA ALA A 239 1.44 17.09 7.07
C ALA A 239 1.13 17.97 5.83
N PRO A 240 1.15 19.31 5.97
CA PRO A 240 1.10 20.22 4.83
C PRO A 240 2.30 20.05 3.90
N MET A 241 2.09 20.25 2.59
CA MET A 241 3.18 20.15 1.60
C MET A 241 4.32 21.12 1.90
N SER A 242 4.02 22.35 2.38
CA SER A 242 5.02 23.33 2.79
C SER A 242 5.89 22.83 3.96
N GLU A 243 5.30 22.10 4.90
CA GLU A 243 6.03 21.52 6.04
C GLU A 243 6.92 20.35 5.59
N LEU A 244 6.45 19.50 4.69
CA LEU A 244 7.26 18.41 4.12
C LEU A 244 8.49 18.97 3.40
N VAL A 245 8.31 20.01 2.57
CA VAL A 245 9.42 20.64 1.84
C VAL A 245 10.38 21.35 2.79
N ARG A 246 9.89 22.03 3.83
CA ARG A 246 10.75 22.59 4.88
C ARG A 246 11.54 21.51 5.62
N THR A 247 10.90 20.37 5.90
CA THR A 247 11.57 19.22 6.52
C THR A 247 12.67 18.68 5.62
N PHE A 248 12.43 18.59 4.31
CA PHE A 248 13.46 18.22 3.33
C PHE A 248 14.65 19.19 3.38
N GLU A 249 14.42 20.53 3.32
CA GLU A 249 15.51 21.50 3.42
C GLU A 249 16.31 21.35 4.72
N VAL A 250 15.64 21.20 5.86
CA VAL A 250 16.30 21.07 7.16
C VAL A 250 17.14 19.80 7.25
N VAL A 251 16.66 18.68 6.76
CA VAL A 251 17.37 17.38 6.85
C VAL A 251 18.50 17.27 5.84
N THR A 252 18.26 17.72 4.61
CA THR A 252 19.24 17.55 3.53
C THR A 252 20.25 18.69 3.43
N GLY A 253 19.94 19.87 4.00
CA GLY A 253 20.68 21.10 3.81
C GLY A 253 20.56 21.71 2.40
N ILE A 254 19.68 21.17 1.55
CA ILE A 254 19.45 21.67 0.19
C ILE A 254 18.27 22.68 0.26
N PRO A 255 18.47 23.93 -0.19
CA PRO A 255 17.39 24.89 -0.26
C PRO A 255 16.22 24.35 -1.05
N ALA A 256 15.00 24.50 -0.54
CA ALA A 256 13.84 23.96 -1.21
C ALA A 256 12.59 24.82 -1.00
N ILE A 257 11.71 24.86 -2.02
CA ILE A 257 10.40 25.48 -1.91
C ILE A 257 9.32 24.53 -2.43
N TYR A 258 8.09 24.73 -1.94
CA TYR A 258 6.90 24.20 -2.58
C TYR A 258 6.23 25.27 -3.44
N GLN A 259 6.02 24.96 -4.71
CA GLN A 259 5.34 25.82 -5.66
C GLN A 259 4.09 25.11 -6.18
N PRO A 260 2.88 25.46 -5.70
CA PRO A 260 1.65 24.89 -6.22
C PRO A 260 1.52 25.08 -7.74
N MET A 261 0.89 24.11 -8.39
CA MET A 261 0.56 24.17 -9.81
C MET A 261 -0.96 24.00 -9.98
N SER A 262 -1.48 24.48 -11.09
CA SER A 262 -2.88 24.26 -11.46
C SER A 262 -3.11 22.81 -11.91
N GLU A 263 -4.37 22.37 -11.90
CA GLU A 263 -4.76 21.05 -12.42
C GLU A 263 -4.39 20.92 -13.91
N GLN A 264 -4.52 22.00 -14.68
CA GLN A 264 -4.18 22.02 -16.11
C GLN A 264 -2.66 21.86 -16.31
N GLU A 265 -1.83 22.58 -15.55
CA GLU A 265 -0.36 22.39 -15.60
C GLU A 265 0.04 20.97 -15.24
N PHE A 266 -0.65 20.33 -14.28
CA PHE A 266 -0.40 18.93 -13.93
C PHE A 266 -0.77 17.99 -15.08
N LEU A 267 -1.93 18.18 -15.71
CA LEU A 267 -2.35 17.37 -16.85
C LEU A 267 -1.42 17.53 -18.06
N ASP A 268 -0.88 18.75 -18.26
CA ASP A 268 0.05 19.06 -19.35
C ASP A 268 1.50 18.59 -19.08
N SER A 269 1.78 18.03 -17.89
CA SER A 269 3.13 17.56 -17.51
C SER A 269 3.64 16.35 -18.32
N GLY A 270 2.78 15.74 -19.15
CA GLY A 270 3.12 14.57 -19.94
C GLY A 270 3.09 13.26 -19.17
N LEU A 271 2.60 13.26 -17.94
CA LEU A 271 2.45 12.05 -17.13
C LEU A 271 1.41 11.10 -17.77
N PRO A 272 1.73 9.83 -18.03
CA PRO A 272 0.76 8.88 -18.56
C PRO A 272 -0.44 8.74 -17.60
N HIS A 273 -1.66 8.74 -18.17
CA HIS A 273 -2.91 8.63 -17.39
C HIS A 273 -3.05 9.68 -16.28
N ALA A 274 -2.58 10.92 -16.53
CA ALA A 274 -2.46 12.00 -15.53
C ALA A 274 -3.75 12.28 -14.73
N HIS A 275 -4.94 11.94 -15.24
CA HIS A 275 -6.21 12.11 -14.52
C HIS A 275 -6.30 11.26 -13.24
N ASP A 276 -5.77 10.04 -13.23
CA ASP A 276 -5.81 9.19 -12.04
C ASP A 276 -4.92 9.73 -10.90
N PRO A 277 -3.61 10.01 -11.11
CA PRO A 277 -2.80 10.65 -10.08
C PRO A 277 -3.27 12.06 -9.72
N LEU A 278 -3.82 12.84 -10.66
CA LEU A 278 -4.43 14.13 -10.34
C LEU A 278 -5.58 13.95 -9.34
N ASN A 279 -6.56 13.12 -9.65
CA ASN A 279 -7.70 12.88 -8.76
C ASN A 279 -7.26 12.32 -7.41
N ASN A 280 -6.24 11.45 -7.38
CA ASN A 280 -5.63 10.99 -6.12
C ASN A 280 -5.09 12.16 -5.27
N MET A 281 -4.49 13.17 -5.90
CA MET A 281 -4.03 14.36 -5.16
C MET A 281 -5.20 15.26 -4.74
N LEU A 282 -6.23 15.37 -5.57
CA LEU A 282 -7.41 16.20 -5.29
C LEU A 282 -8.21 15.69 -4.08
N ILE A 283 -8.28 14.37 -3.82
CA ILE A 283 -8.95 13.85 -2.63
C ILE A 283 -8.31 14.36 -1.35
N TYR A 284 -6.98 14.53 -1.33
CA TYR A 284 -6.27 15.11 -0.18
C TYR A 284 -6.41 16.62 -0.12
N ARG A 285 -6.29 17.32 -1.25
CA ARG A 285 -6.50 18.77 -1.33
C ARG A 285 -7.86 19.19 -0.78
N ASP A 286 -8.90 18.43 -1.14
CA ASP A 286 -10.30 18.78 -0.84
C ASP A 286 -10.82 18.07 0.41
N GLY A 287 -9.98 17.30 1.11
CA GLY A 287 -10.33 16.63 2.37
C GLY A 287 -11.24 15.41 2.21
N TYR A 288 -11.26 14.77 1.03
CA TYR A 288 -12.08 13.59 0.73
C TYR A 288 -11.37 12.26 1.04
N PHE A 289 -10.63 12.22 2.14
CA PHE A 289 -9.95 11.02 2.64
C PHE A 289 -10.34 10.76 4.09
N GLU A 290 -10.21 9.51 4.53
CA GLU A 290 -10.42 9.19 5.93
C GLU A 290 -9.17 9.56 6.74
N ARG A 291 -9.34 10.37 7.79
CA ARG A 291 -8.23 10.71 8.70
C ARG A 291 -7.89 9.52 9.58
N ARG A 292 -6.59 9.29 9.78
CA ARG A 292 -6.08 8.24 10.66
C ARG A 292 -5.75 8.82 12.03
N ASP A 293 -6.03 8.04 13.08
CA ASP A 293 -5.56 8.37 14.43
C ASP A 293 -4.07 8.00 14.57
N LEU A 294 -3.20 8.92 14.18
CA LEU A 294 -1.75 8.72 14.27
C LEU A 294 -1.27 8.45 15.70
N ASN A 295 -1.98 8.95 16.72
CA ASN A 295 -1.62 8.68 18.13
C ASN A 295 -1.94 7.23 18.51
N ALA A 296 -3.07 6.70 18.05
CA ALA A 296 -3.39 5.28 18.23
C ALA A 296 -2.40 4.39 17.45
N LEU A 297 -2.06 4.77 16.22
CA LEU A 297 -1.08 4.02 15.40
C LEU A 297 0.31 4.02 16.04
N ARG A 298 0.77 5.14 16.63
CA ARG A 298 2.04 5.20 17.38
C ARG A 298 2.04 4.34 18.63
N LYS A 299 0.89 4.09 19.25
CA LYS A 299 0.80 3.14 20.37
C LYS A 299 0.97 1.69 19.91
N LEU A 300 0.44 1.35 18.73
CA LEU A 300 0.63 0.04 18.12
C LEU A 300 2.04 -0.14 17.55
N HIS A 301 2.58 0.92 16.97
CA HIS A 301 3.91 0.96 16.34
C HIS A 301 4.70 2.19 16.85
N PRO A 302 5.43 2.08 17.98
CA PRO A 302 6.21 3.19 18.52
C PRO A 302 7.28 3.75 17.58
N GLY A 303 7.73 2.93 16.62
CA GLY A 303 8.69 3.29 15.57
C GLY A 303 8.05 3.85 14.29
N LEU A 304 6.78 4.29 14.33
CA LEU A 304 6.07 4.81 13.16
C LEU A 304 6.86 5.92 12.47
N THR A 305 7.18 5.71 11.20
CA THR A 305 8.15 6.49 10.42
C THR A 305 7.62 7.89 10.10
N SER A 306 8.31 8.94 10.54
CA SER A 306 8.06 10.30 10.05
C SER A 306 8.80 10.57 8.73
N PHE A 307 8.34 11.55 7.94
CA PHE A 307 9.06 11.98 6.73
C PHE A 307 10.50 12.43 7.03
N ARG A 308 10.71 13.09 8.19
CA ARG A 308 12.04 13.44 8.69
C ARG A 308 12.92 12.20 8.89
N GLN A 309 12.40 11.19 9.55
CA GLN A 309 13.12 9.95 9.81
C GLN A 309 13.42 9.22 8.49
N TRP A 310 12.43 9.10 7.62
CA TRP A 310 12.58 8.49 6.31
C TRP A 310 13.67 9.18 5.47
N LEU A 311 13.70 10.53 5.45
CA LEU A 311 14.76 11.29 4.79
C LEU A 311 16.15 10.99 5.35
N SER A 312 16.25 10.93 6.68
CA SER A 312 17.52 10.67 7.38
C SER A 312 18.04 9.25 7.11
N GLU A 313 17.16 8.26 7.11
CA GLU A 313 17.50 6.84 6.94
C GLU A 313 17.80 6.51 5.47
N THR A 314 17.06 7.07 4.54
CA THR A 314 17.23 6.80 3.11
C THR A 314 18.33 7.66 2.47
N GLY A 315 18.66 8.78 3.08
CA GLY A 315 19.58 9.78 2.53
C GLY A 315 19.10 10.37 1.19
N TRP A 316 17.78 10.36 0.93
CA TRP A 316 17.21 10.91 -0.30
C TRP A 316 17.40 12.43 -0.38
N ARG A 317 17.86 12.91 -1.53
CA ARG A 317 18.21 14.32 -1.77
C ARG A 317 17.46 14.91 -2.97
N GLY A 318 16.33 14.31 -3.35
CA GLY A 318 15.50 14.79 -4.46
C GLY A 318 15.84 14.17 -5.82
N GLU A 319 16.70 13.14 -5.87
CA GLU A 319 16.96 12.38 -7.10
C GLU A 319 15.89 11.31 -7.35
N ALA A 320 15.69 10.99 -8.64
CA ALA A 320 14.85 9.85 -9.01
C ALA A 320 15.46 8.55 -8.48
N ARG A 321 14.64 7.72 -7.83
CA ARG A 321 14.99 6.36 -7.44
C ARG A 321 13.91 5.40 -7.89
N THR A 322 14.29 4.20 -8.24
CA THR A 322 13.32 3.15 -8.56
C THR A 322 12.65 2.70 -7.28
N MET A 323 11.36 3.01 -7.12
CA MET A 323 10.53 2.29 -6.16
C MET A 323 10.50 0.83 -6.59
N ARG A 324 10.50 -0.12 -5.66
CA ARG A 324 10.30 -1.54 -5.97
C ARG A 324 8.89 -1.75 -6.50
N LYS A 325 8.68 -1.45 -7.78
CA LYS A 325 7.41 -1.65 -8.50
C LYS A 325 7.36 -3.04 -9.09
N ASN A 326 6.15 -3.56 -9.19
CA ASN A 326 5.90 -4.74 -10.01
C ASN A 326 6.25 -4.39 -11.47
N PRO A 327 7.14 -5.12 -12.14
CA PRO A 327 7.52 -4.85 -13.54
C PRO A 327 6.37 -4.94 -14.54
N ALA A 328 5.21 -5.49 -14.15
CA ALA A 328 4.01 -5.50 -14.98
C ALA A 328 3.31 -4.13 -15.10
N THR A 329 3.70 -3.15 -14.33
CA THR A 329 3.24 -1.76 -14.47
C THR A 329 4.17 -0.96 -15.38
N GLY A 330 4.61 -1.55 -16.48
CA GLY A 330 5.58 -1.02 -17.44
C GLY A 330 5.76 0.48 -17.34
N GLY A 331 6.99 0.87 -17.25
CA GLY A 331 7.40 2.25 -17.08
C GLY A 331 6.89 3.17 -18.16
#